data_2a1a15f7e7628330f9d75f1e0b96eace
#
_entry.id   2a1a15f7e7628330f9d75f1e0b96eace
#
_cell.length_a   1.000
_cell.length_b   1.000
_cell.length_c   1.000
_cell.angle_alpha   90.00
_cell.angle_beta   90.00
_cell.angle_gamma   90.00
#
_symmetry.space_group_name_H-M   'P 1'
#
loop_
_entity.id
_entity.type
_entity.pdbx_description
1 polymer ?
#
loop_
_entity_poly.entity_id
_entity_poly.type
_entity_poly.pdbx_seq_one_letter_code
_entity_poly.pdbx_strand_id
1 'polypeptide(L)'
;MKTWIKRSLIGLAGAGIVLGSLTACGHRAYHGWRDATPEQAAEWRGKMVDRVAGKLDLNAEQKTKLGTLAEKMHAQRQALRGSGDARAELQSLVAGDKFDRAKAQALVQQKTEAVRSGSPDVIAAMGDFYDSLNSAQQQQVREFMQRRRGWHRG
;
A
#
# COMPACT_ATOMS: atom_id res chain seq x y z
N MET A 1 12.43 -54.23 2.20
CA MET A 1 11.53 -53.19 2.78
C MET A 1 12.25 -52.00 3.43
N LYS A 2 13.54 -51.74 3.14
CA LYS A 2 14.31 -50.64 3.78
C LYS A 2 14.61 -49.45 2.87
N THR A 3 14.30 -49.50 1.61
CA THR A 3 14.64 -48.44 0.65
C THR A 3 13.49 -47.46 0.39
N TRP A 4 12.26 -47.84 0.69
CA TRP A 4 11.08 -47.01 0.43
C TRP A 4 10.89 -45.93 1.50
N ILE A 5 11.22 -46.24 2.76
CA ILE A 5 11.12 -45.31 3.89
C ILE A 5 12.14 -44.17 3.76
N LYS A 6 13.35 -44.43 3.21
CA LYS A 6 14.37 -43.37 3.01
C LYS A 6 13.98 -42.34 1.94
N ARG A 7 13.20 -42.72 0.94
CA ARG A 7 12.72 -41.81 -0.11
C ARG A 7 11.61 -40.87 0.37
N SER A 8 10.77 -41.33 1.30
CA SER A 8 9.69 -40.53 1.87
C SER A 8 10.17 -39.47 2.86
N LEU A 9 11.27 -39.72 3.58
CA LEU A 9 11.85 -38.75 4.54
C LEU A 9 12.59 -37.60 3.86
N ILE A 10 13.18 -37.82 2.68
CA ILE A 10 13.85 -36.78 1.90
C ILE A 10 12.82 -35.81 1.27
N GLY A 11 11.64 -36.34 0.89
CA GLY A 11 10.56 -35.52 0.35
C GLY A 11 9.93 -34.55 1.38
N LEU A 12 9.84 -34.96 2.63
CA LEU A 12 9.28 -34.14 3.71
C LEU A 12 10.25 -33.02 4.18
N ALA A 13 11.56 -33.26 4.16
CA ALA A 13 12.55 -32.25 4.50
C ALA A 13 12.66 -31.14 3.45
N GLY A 14 12.45 -31.46 2.17
CA GLY A 14 12.45 -30.48 1.07
C GLY A 14 11.25 -29.54 1.07
N ALA A 15 10.07 -30.03 1.44
CA ALA A 15 8.86 -29.21 1.48
C ALA A 15 8.87 -28.16 2.60
N GLY A 16 9.50 -28.47 3.74
CA GLY A 16 9.60 -27.55 4.88
C GLY A 16 10.50 -26.33 4.61
N ILE A 17 11.55 -26.49 3.81
CA ILE A 17 12.50 -25.41 3.50
C ILE A 17 11.88 -24.42 2.49
N VAL A 18 11.07 -24.89 1.54
CA VAL A 18 10.42 -24.02 0.55
C VAL A 18 9.30 -23.18 1.17
N LEU A 19 8.54 -23.73 2.12
CA LEU A 19 7.49 -22.98 2.83
C LEU A 19 8.07 -21.98 3.82
N GLY A 20 9.19 -22.30 4.47
CA GLY A 20 9.87 -21.39 5.41
C GLY A 20 10.50 -20.17 4.72
N SER A 21 11.03 -20.33 3.51
CA SER A 21 11.65 -19.22 2.78
C SER A 21 10.65 -18.23 2.18
N LEU A 22 9.44 -18.66 1.84
CA LEU A 22 8.39 -17.78 1.32
C LEU A 22 7.75 -16.91 2.40
N THR A 23 7.63 -17.42 3.65
CA THR A 23 7.14 -16.64 4.79
C THR A 23 8.17 -15.63 5.30
N ALA A 24 9.48 -15.94 5.24
CA ALA A 24 10.53 -15.03 5.68
C ALA A 24 10.68 -13.80 4.77
N CYS A 25 10.47 -13.94 3.44
CA CYS A 25 10.54 -12.80 2.53
C CYS A 25 9.32 -11.86 2.64
N GLY A 26 8.13 -12.38 2.94
CA GLY A 26 6.91 -11.57 3.06
C GLY A 26 6.87 -10.73 4.35
N HIS A 27 7.36 -11.27 5.46
CA HIS A 27 7.34 -10.60 6.76
C HIS A 27 8.33 -9.43 6.87
N ARG A 28 9.53 -9.54 6.28
CA ARG A 28 10.52 -8.46 6.29
C ARG A 28 10.09 -7.25 5.45
N ALA A 29 9.43 -7.47 4.32
CA ALA A 29 8.96 -6.37 3.49
C ALA A 29 7.80 -5.59 4.14
N TYR A 30 6.96 -6.24 4.94
CA TYR A 30 5.80 -5.60 5.58
C TYR A 30 6.19 -4.76 6.81
N HIS A 31 7.19 -5.20 7.60
CA HIS A 31 7.70 -4.43 8.75
C HIS A 31 8.49 -3.18 8.31
N GLY A 32 9.25 -3.25 7.24
CA GLY A 32 10.07 -2.12 6.77
C GLY A 32 9.27 -0.88 6.34
N TRP A 33 7.98 -1.03 6.02
CA TRP A 33 7.12 0.11 5.65
C TRP A 33 6.49 0.82 6.85
N ARG A 34 6.40 0.18 7.99
CA ARG A 34 5.79 0.76 9.20
C ARG A 34 6.77 1.64 9.98
N ASP A 35 8.06 1.30 9.91
CA ASP A 35 9.13 1.92 10.69
C ASP A 35 10.07 2.77 9.81
N ALA A 36 9.65 3.07 8.57
CA ALA A 36 10.42 3.89 7.64
C ALA A 36 10.52 5.33 8.12
N THR A 37 11.75 5.87 8.14
CA THR A 37 11.93 7.30 8.38
C THR A 37 11.29 8.13 7.27
N PRO A 38 10.98 9.43 7.51
CA PRO A 38 10.46 10.32 6.47
C PRO A 38 11.32 10.32 5.20
N GLU A 39 12.65 10.26 5.35
CA GLU A 39 13.62 10.22 4.26
C GLU A 39 13.50 8.94 3.45
N GLN A 40 13.45 7.79 4.12
CA GLN A 40 13.25 6.49 3.47
C GLN A 40 11.91 6.43 2.73
N ALA A 41 10.85 6.97 3.33
CA ALA A 41 9.55 7.06 2.70
C ALA A 41 9.57 7.96 1.46
N ALA A 42 10.33 9.07 1.48
CA ALA A 42 10.54 9.95 0.34
C ALA A 42 11.31 9.25 -0.79
N GLU A 43 12.41 8.56 -0.44
CA GLU A 43 13.20 7.79 -1.40
C GLU A 43 12.36 6.70 -2.09
N TRP A 44 11.57 5.96 -1.35
CA TRP A 44 10.69 4.94 -1.94
C TRP A 44 9.61 5.52 -2.84
N ARG A 45 9.06 6.69 -2.47
CA ARG A 45 8.13 7.42 -3.36
C ARG A 45 8.82 7.82 -4.66
N GLY A 46 10.03 8.37 -4.57
CA GLY A 46 10.85 8.71 -5.75
C GLY A 46 11.06 7.50 -6.66
N LYS A 47 11.54 6.38 -6.12
CA LYS A 47 11.72 5.12 -6.87
C LYS A 47 10.42 4.60 -7.50
N MET A 48 9.28 4.78 -6.81
CA MET A 48 7.98 4.41 -7.36
C MET A 48 7.58 5.31 -8.53
N VAL A 49 7.76 6.62 -8.39
CA VAL A 49 7.51 7.61 -9.45
C VAL A 49 8.38 7.29 -10.67
N ASP A 50 9.68 7.05 -10.47
CA ASP A 50 10.61 6.70 -11.55
C ASP A 50 10.19 5.42 -12.28
N ARG A 51 9.79 4.40 -11.55
CA ARG A 51 9.31 3.14 -12.13
C ARG A 51 8.05 3.33 -12.96
N VAL A 52 7.09 4.12 -12.50
CA VAL A 52 5.86 4.41 -13.25
C VAL A 52 6.17 5.29 -14.45
N ALA A 53 7.01 6.31 -14.28
CA ALA A 53 7.46 7.18 -15.37
C ALA A 53 8.12 6.38 -16.50
N GLY A 54 9.01 5.44 -16.17
CA GLY A 54 9.63 4.58 -17.18
C GLY A 54 8.66 3.60 -17.83
N LYS A 55 7.63 3.11 -17.13
CA LYS A 55 6.63 2.20 -17.72
C LYS A 55 5.65 2.88 -18.66
N LEU A 56 5.35 4.14 -18.41
CA LEU A 56 4.41 4.94 -19.21
C LEU A 56 5.13 5.86 -20.21
N ASP A 57 6.46 5.83 -20.23
CA ASP A 57 7.30 6.74 -21.03
C ASP A 57 6.90 8.21 -20.82
N LEU A 58 6.88 8.63 -19.55
CA LEU A 58 6.48 9.98 -19.17
C LEU A 58 7.59 10.99 -19.48
N ASN A 59 7.21 12.14 -20.03
CA ASN A 59 8.10 13.28 -20.13
C ASN A 59 8.34 13.94 -18.75
N ALA A 60 9.23 14.93 -18.67
CA ALA A 60 9.63 15.59 -17.43
C ALA A 60 8.45 16.26 -16.71
N GLU A 61 7.56 16.93 -17.45
CA GLU A 61 6.37 17.59 -16.88
C GLU A 61 5.38 16.57 -16.29
N GLN A 62 5.07 15.51 -17.03
CA GLN A 62 4.20 14.42 -16.59
C GLN A 62 4.77 13.72 -15.35
N LYS A 63 6.10 13.49 -15.31
CA LYS A 63 6.77 12.92 -14.14
C LYS A 63 6.66 13.84 -12.92
N THR A 64 6.77 15.16 -13.09
CA THR A 64 6.56 16.12 -12.01
C THR A 64 5.14 16.05 -11.47
N LYS A 65 4.12 16.03 -12.33
CA LYS A 65 2.71 15.88 -11.94
C LYS A 65 2.43 14.56 -11.21
N LEU A 66 3.05 13.46 -11.66
CA LEU A 66 2.98 12.18 -10.95
C LEU A 66 3.63 12.26 -9.56
N GLY A 67 4.74 12.99 -9.42
CA GLY A 67 5.39 13.27 -8.12
C GLY A 67 4.46 13.99 -7.17
N THR A 68 3.84 15.08 -7.63
CA THR A 68 2.84 15.85 -6.86
C THR A 68 1.68 14.96 -6.41
N LEU A 69 1.13 14.14 -7.30
CA LEU A 69 0.09 13.17 -6.95
C LEU A 69 0.54 12.20 -5.86
N ALA A 70 1.75 11.64 -5.99
CA ALA A 70 2.30 10.72 -4.99
C ALA A 70 2.47 11.36 -3.62
N GLU A 71 2.86 12.63 -3.55
CA GLU A 71 2.95 13.43 -2.31
C GLU A 71 1.58 13.66 -1.68
N LYS A 72 0.59 14.13 -2.47
CA LYS A 72 -0.78 14.35 -1.98
C LYS A 72 -1.42 13.06 -1.45
N MET A 73 -1.25 11.94 -2.16
CA MET A 73 -1.70 10.63 -1.70
C MET A 73 -0.99 10.18 -0.41
N HIS A 74 0.29 10.50 -0.26
CA HIS A 74 1.03 10.18 0.96
C HIS A 74 0.52 10.99 2.15
N ALA A 75 0.39 12.31 2.00
CA ALA A 75 -0.17 13.18 3.02
C ALA A 75 -1.58 12.75 3.45
N GLN A 76 -2.44 12.41 2.49
CA GLN A 76 -3.78 11.88 2.78
C GLN A 76 -3.74 10.57 3.57
N ARG A 77 -2.84 9.65 3.23
CA ARG A 77 -2.67 8.40 3.99
C ARG A 77 -2.17 8.64 5.39
N GLN A 78 -1.27 9.60 5.58
CA GLN A 78 -0.79 9.98 6.93
C GLN A 78 -1.92 10.57 7.75
N ALA A 79 -2.71 11.48 7.20
CA ALA A 79 -3.87 12.06 7.88
C ALA A 79 -4.90 10.99 8.30
N LEU A 80 -5.14 9.99 7.44
CA LEU A 80 -6.03 8.88 7.74
C LEU A 80 -5.48 7.93 8.81
N ARG A 81 -4.18 7.69 8.84
CA ARG A 81 -3.55 6.88 9.89
C ARG A 81 -3.59 7.58 11.24
N GLY A 82 -3.48 8.91 11.27
CA GLY A 82 -3.29 9.66 12.49
C GLY A 82 -1.90 9.44 13.10
N SER A 83 -1.72 9.85 14.33
CA SER A 83 -0.47 9.69 15.10
C SER A 83 -0.32 8.31 15.76
N GLY A 84 -1.31 7.42 15.65
CA GLY A 84 -1.40 6.17 16.37
C GLY A 84 -1.39 4.90 15.50
N ASP A 85 -1.13 3.76 16.14
CA ASP A 85 -1.36 2.45 15.54
C ASP A 85 -2.88 2.18 15.51
N ALA A 86 -3.45 1.94 14.33
CA ALA A 86 -4.86 1.62 14.15
C ALA A 86 -5.33 0.45 15.03
N ARG A 87 -4.43 -0.50 15.33
CA ARG A 87 -4.71 -1.60 16.25
C ARG A 87 -4.84 -1.10 17.69
N ALA A 88 -3.97 -0.22 18.13
CA ALA A 88 -4.05 0.38 19.47
C ALA A 88 -5.29 1.28 19.59
N GLU A 89 -5.65 2.03 18.55
CA GLU A 89 -6.90 2.79 18.50
C GLU A 89 -8.11 1.87 18.71
N LEU A 90 -8.21 0.76 17.98
CA LEU A 90 -9.30 -0.20 18.12
C LEU A 90 -9.31 -0.90 19.50
N GLN A 91 -8.13 -1.32 19.99
CA GLN A 91 -8.02 -1.92 21.33
C GLN A 91 -8.49 -0.96 22.41
N SER A 92 -8.23 0.32 22.27
CA SER A 92 -8.64 1.33 23.24
C SER A 92 -10.16 1.51 23.35
N LEU A 93 -10.94 1.06 22.34
CA LEU A 93 -12.42 1.11 22.38
C LEU A 93 -13.02 0.03 23.28
N VAL A 94 -12.27 -1.03 23.56
CA VAL A 94 -12.69 -2.19 24.36
C VAL A 94 -11.81 -2.38 25.60
N ALA A 95 -11.05 -1.37 26.01
CA ALA A 95 -10.12 -1.46 27.14
C ALA A 95 -10.82 -1.45 28.51
N GLY A 96 -12.06 -0.97 28.61
CA GLY A 96 -12.88 -0.97 29.82
C GLY A 96 -13.94 -2.07 29.80
N ASP A 97 -14.77 -2.08 30.82
CA ASP A 97 -15.89 -3.07 30.98
C ASP A 97 -16.98 -2.91 29.91
N LYS A 98 -17.01 -1.78 29.21
CA LYS A 98 -17.99 -1.46 28.17
C LYS A 98 -17.29 -0.86 26.97
N PHE A 99 -17.87 -1.10 25.81
CA PHE A 99 -17.43 -0.48 24.56
C PHE A 99 -17.57 1.04 24.61
N ASP A 100 -16.48 1.78 24.35
CA ASP A 100 -16.44 3.25 24.37
C ASP A 100 -17.06 3.84 23.09
N ARG A 101 -18.36 4.08 23.12
CA ARG A 101 -19.11 4.63 21.99
C ARG A 101 -18.69 6.07 21.65
N ALA A 102 -18.39 6.86 22.68
CA ALA A 102 -18.00 8.26 22.46
C ALA A 102 -16.66 8.35 21.73
N LYS A 103 -15.69 7.54 22.16
CA LYS A 103 -14.38 7.44 21.50
C LYS A 103 -14.48 6.87 20.08
N ALA A 104 -15.35 5.87 19.87
CA ALA A 104 -15.59 5.32 18.54
C ALA A 104 -16.17 6.39 17.59
N GLN A 105 -17.14 7.18 18.07
CA GLN A 105 -17.69 8.30 17.30
C GLN A 105 -16.64 9.35 16.97
N ALA A 106 -15.82 9.75 17.94
CA ALA A 106 -14.75 10.72 17.74
C ALA A 106 -13.73 10.22 16.69
N LEU A 107 -13.37 8.92 16.73
CA LEU A 107 -12.49 8.30 15.74
C LEU A 107 -13.09 8.35 14.32
N VAL A 108 -14.37 8.04 14.17
CA VAL A 108 -15.07 8.11 12.88
C VAL A 108 -15.09 9.55 12.37
N GLN A 109 -15.41 10.54 13.22
CA GLN A 109 -15.41 11.95 12.84
C GLN A 109 -14.03 12.41 12.39
N GLN A 110 -12.96 12.06 13.12
CA GLN A 110 -11.59 12.37 12.76
C GLN A 110 -11.21 11.80 11.39
N LYS A 111 -11.52 10.52 11.13
CA LYS A 111 -11.21 9.89 9.83
C LYS A 111 -12.03 10.51 8.69
N THR A 112 -13.30 10.82 8.94
CA THR A 112 -14.18 11.48 7.95
C THR A 112 -13.66 12.86 7.60
N GLU A 113 -13.24 13.66 8.61
CA GLU A 113 -12.68 14.99 8.37
C GLU A 113 -11.35 14.91 7.61
N ALA A 114 -10.49 13.95 7.95
CA ALA A 114 -9.25 13.72 7.19
C ALA A 114 -9.52 13.38 5.72
N VAL A 115 -10.58 12.60 5.42
CA VAL A 115 -11.00 12.35 4.03
C VAL A 115 -11.49 13.64 3.38
N ARG A 116 -12.38 14.35 4.04
CA ARG A 116 -13.02 15.56 3.50
C ARG A 116 -12.01 16.65 3.18
N SER A 117 -11.04 16.88 4.07
CA SER A 117 -10.05 17.94 3.91
C SER A 117 -8.95 17.61 2.89
N GLY A 118 -8.52 16.37 2.79
CA GLY A 118 -7.40 15.98 1.91
C GLY A 118 -7.81 15.46 0.53
N SER A 119 -9.06 14.99 0.36
CA SER A 119 -9.50 14.43 -0.92
C SER A 119 -9.49 15.43 -2.07
N PRO A 120 -9.87 16.72 -1.92
CA PRO A 120 -9.84 17.66 -3.02
C PRO A 120 -8.47 17.80 -3.66
N ASP A 121 -7.42 17.87 -2.85
CA ASP A 121 -6.03 17.96 -3.32
C ASP A 121 -5.59 16.71 -4.11
N VAL A 122 -5.99 15.53 -3.62
CA VAL A 122 -5.68 14.27 -4.30
C VAL A 122 -6.43 14.18 -5.63
N ILE A 123 -7.70 14.59 -5.66
CA ILE A 123 -8.53 14.59 -6.88
C ILE A 123 -7.96 15.55 -7.91
N ALA A 124 -7.60 16.77 -7.49
CA ALA A 124 -6.99 17.77 -8.38
C ALA A 124 -5.67 17.25 -8.96
N ALA A 125 -4.74 16.76 -8.12
CA ALA A 125 -3.48 16.23 -8.58
C ALA A 125 -3.64 14.99 -9.50
N MET A 126 -4.65 14.15 -9.26
CA MET A 126 -4.99 13.02 -10.14
C MET A 126 -5.48 13.50 -11.50
N GLY A 127 -6.38 14.50 -11.53
CA GLY A 127 -6.86 15.13 -12.76
C GLY A 127 -5.69 15.73 -13.55
N ASP A 128 -4.89 16.59 -12.92
CA ASP A 128 -3.75 17.25 -13.54
C ASP A 128 -2.73 16.25 -14.15
N PHE A 129 -2.48 15.14 -13.45
CA PHE A 129 -1.64 14.07 -13.98
C PHE A 129 -2.29 13.36 -15.15
N TYR A 130 -3.53 12.85 -14.99
CA TYR A 130 -4.19 12.03 -16.00
C TYR A 130 -4.47 12.82 -17.29
N ASP A 131 -4.85 14.09 -17.18
CA ASP A 131 -5.13 14.97 -18.31
C ASP A 131 -3.86 15.39 -19.07
N SER A 132 -2.69 15.31 -18.44
CA SER A 132 -1.41 15.52 -19.09
C SER A 132 -0.95 14.34 -19.95
N LEU A 133 -1.56 13.16 -19.78
CA LEU A 133 -1.19 11.95 -20.55
C LEU A 133 -1.76 11.98 -21.96
N ASN A 134 -0.97 11.48 -22.90
CA ASN A 134 -1.49 11.23 -24.25
C ASN A 134 -2.42 9.98 -24.27
N SER A 135 -3.14 9.79 -25.37
CA SER A 135 -4.14 8.72 -25.49
C SER A 135 -3.57 7.31 -25.30
N ALA A 136 -2.34 7.05 -25.75
CA ALA A 136 -1.67 5.75 -25.57
C ALA A 136 -1.32 5.52 -24.10
N GLN A 137 -0.77 6.52 -23.41
CA GLN A 137 -0.48 6.47 -21.98
C GLN A 137 -1.75 6.28 -21.13
N GLN A 138 -2.81 7.02 -21.44
CA GLN A 138 -4.12 6.85 -20.80
C GLN A 138 -4.68 5.43 -20.98
N GLN A 139 -4.50 4.85 -22.18
CA GLN A 139 -4.90 3.47 -22.43
C GLN A 139 -4.13 2.49 -21.54
N GLN A 140 -2.81 2.66 -21.41
CA GLN A 140 -1.99 1.82 -20.52
C GLN A 140 -2.43 1.93 -19.05
N VAL A 141 -2.79 3.12 -18.58
CA VAL A 141 -3.33 3.33 -17.23
C VAL A 141 -4.66 2.56 -17.05
N ARG A 142 -5.59 2.66 -18.02
CA ARG A 142 -6.86 1.92 -17.97
C ARG A 142 -6.66 0.41 -17.92
N GLU A 143 -5.78 -0.13 -18.75
CA GLU A 143 -5.45 -1.55 -18.77
C GLU A 143 -4.82 -2.04 -17.45
N PHE A 144 -3.94 -1.24 -16.86
CA PHE A 144 -3.36 -1.56 -15.55
C PHE A 144 -4.43 -1.64 -14.46
N MET A 145 -5.39 -0.70 -14.45
CA MET A 145 -6.49 -0.69 -13.50
C MET A 145 -7.42 -1.89 -13.67
N GLN A 146 -7.68 -2.32 -14.91
CA GLN A 146 -8.50 -3.50 -15.21
C GLN A 146 -7.83 -4.80 -14.76
N ARG A 147 -6.52 -4.95 -15.00
CA ARG A 147 -5.76 -6.14 -14.58
C ARG A 147 -5.78 -6.34 -13.06
N ARG A 148 -5.72 -5.26 -12.28
CA ARG A 148 -5.80 -5.36 -10.81
C ARG A 148 -7.16 -5.85 -10.30
N ARG A 149 -8.26 -5.60 -11.03
CA ARG A 149 -9.59 -6.11 -10.66
C ARG A 149 -9.72 -7.63 -10.81
N GLY A 150 -8.97 -8.26 -11.71
CA GLY A 150 -8.99 -9.70 -11.94
C GLY A 150 -8.39 -10.53 -10.79
N TRP A 151 -7.48 -9.97 -10.01
CA TRP A 151 -6.79 -10.68 -8.91
C TRP A 151 -7.62 -10.82 -7.62
N HIS A 152 -8.75 -10.13 -7.52
CA HIS A 152 -9.65 -10.21 -6.36
C HIS A 152 -10.89 -11.10 -6.60
N ARG A 153 -10.96 -11.80 -7.72
CA ARG A 153 -12.07 -12.70 -8.07
C ARG A 153 -11.69 -14.19 -8.12
N GLY A 154 -10.51 -14.56 -7.62
CA GLY A 154 -10.08 -15.95 -7.49
C GLY A 154 -10.02 -16.39 -6.04
#